data_0924eef10e9429e516687860515cf501
#
_entry.id   0924eef10e9429e516687860515cf501
#
_cell.length_a   1.000
_cell.length_b   1.000
_cell.length_c   1.000
_cell.angle_alpha   90.00
_cell.angle_beta   90.00
_cell.angle_gamma   90.00
#
_symmetry.space_group_name_H-M   'P 1'
#
loop_
_entity.id
_entity.type
_entity.pdbx_description
1 polymer ?
#
loop_
_entity_poly.entity_id
_entity_poly.type
_entity_poly.pdbx_seq_one_letter_code
_entity_poly.pdbx_strand_id
1 'polypeptide(L)'
;MKRKVRLFAINPYLCRKISLMQNLIISPITIEHLNQYGAIYAAAFSGEPWNDNWSVEDATIHVRELLECQQHYGLECVVDGEVAGFILGNSMLFHYGRTFEINDLAVAPQYQRQGIASQLLEQCLTDLKAQGIVGFHLITAREGVLPALYERFGFKKEERVMLMGKE
;
A
#
# COMPACT_ATOMS: atom_id res chain seq x y z
N MET A 1 1.83 49.12 -8.28
CA MET A 1 2.72 48.11 -7.65
C MET A 1 2.37 46.72 -8.20
N LYS A 2 3.19 46.19 -9.13
CA LYS A 2 2.94 44.86 -9.74
C LYS A 2 3.69 43.81 -8.90
N ARG A 3 2.95 42.91 -8.25
CA ARG A 3 3.55 41.74 -7.55
C ARG A 3 4.06 40.73 -8.58
N LYS A 4 5.36 40.51 -8.61
CA LYS A 4 5.99 39.42 -9.36
C LYS A 4 5.68 38.09 -8.67
N VAL A 5 4.91 37.23 -9.32
CA VAL A 5 4.76 35.82 -8.93
C VAL A 5 6.06 35.12 -9.34
N ARG A 6 6.80 34.60 -8.34
CA ARG A 6 7.96 33.73 -8.60
C ARG A 6 7.43 32.35 -9.01
N LEU A 7 7.58 31.98 -10.27
CA LEU A 7 7.47 30.59 -10.69
C LEU A 7 8.62 29.81 -10.04
N PHE A 8 8.27 28.87 -9.17
CA PHE A 8 9.22 27.86 -8.72
C PHE A 8 9.59 26.97 -9.92
N ALA A 9 10.88 26.92 -10.26
CA ALA A 9 11.40 26.06 -11.30
C ALA A 9 11.16 24.58 -10.89
N ILE A 10 10.23 23.93 -11.56
CA ILE A 10 9.99 22.49 -11.42
C ILE A 10 11.22 21.78 -12.01
N ASN A 11 11.85 20.92 -11.21
CA ASN A 11 13.03 20.17 -11.60
C ASN A 11 12.70 19.34 -12.86
N PRO A 12 13.39 19.52 -13.99
CA PRO A 12 13.10 18.84 -15.25
C PRO A 12 13.28 17.33 -15.20
N TYR A 13 14.03 16.79 -14.22
CA TYR A 13 14.15 15.36 -13.97
C TYR A 13 12.90 14.77 -13.31
N LEU A 14 12.17 15.54 -12.47
CA LEU A 14 10.87 15.12 -11.93
C LEU A 14 9.80 15.12 -13.02
N CYS A 15 9.81 16.13 -13.90
CA CYS A 15 8.86 16.24 -15.00
C CYS A 15 8.97 15.10 -16.02
N ARG A 16 10.20 14.58 -16.25
CA ARG A 16 10.44 13.47 -17.18
C ARG A 16 9.96 12.11 -16.67
N LYS A 17 9.94 11.89 -15.34
CA LYS A 17 9.42 10.67 -14.72
C LYS A 17 7.88 10.65 -14.62
N ILE A 18 7.28 11.81 -14.41
CA ILE A 18 5.81 11.95 -14.36
C ILE A 18 5.19 11.82 -15.76
N SER A 19 5.93 12.19 -16.82
CA SER A 19 5.45 12.12 -18.21
C SER A 19 5.40 10.69 -18.79
N LEU A 20 5.91 9.67 -18.07
CA LEU A 20 5.90 8.27 -18.53
C LEU A 20 4.76 7.43 -17.93
N MET A 21 4.01 7.95 -16.96
CA MET A 21 2.83 7.27 -16.40
C MET A 21 1.56 7.90 -16.99
N GLN A 22 1.24 7.61 -18.24
CA GLN A 22 0.14 8.27 -18.95
C GLN A 22 -1.26 7.80 -18.49
N ASN A 23 -1.40 6.61 -17.86
CA ASN A 23 -2.69 6.08 -17.40
C ASN A 23 -2.54 5.31 -16.07
N LEU A 24 -2.35 6.01 -14.95
CA LEU A 24 -2.43 5.41 -13.62
C LEU A 24 -3.87 5.49 -13.13
N ILE A 25 -4.46 4.34 -12.79
CA ILE A 25 -5.82 4.22 -12.26
C ILE A 25 -5.75 3.47 -10.92
N ILE A 26 -6.40 4.03 -9.89
CA ILE A 26 -6.64 3.32 -8.63
C ILE A 26 -8.11 2.93 -8.60
N SER A 27 -8.38 1.65 -8.34
CA SER A 27 -9.71 1.06 -8.31
C SER A 27 -9.83 0.02 -7.18
N PRO A 28 -11.04 -0.38 -6.80
CA PRO A 28 -11.20 -1.49 -5.86
C PRO A 28 -10.51 -2.76 -6.37
N ILE A 29 -9.86 -3.47 -5.46
CA ILE A 29 -9.23 -4.76 -5.74
C ILE A 29 -10.27 -5.77 -6.21
N THR A 30 -9.91 -6.64 -7.16
CA THR A 30 -10.83 -7.65 -7.74
C THR A 30 -10.20 -9.03 -7.77
N ILE A 31 -11.02 -10.07 -7.58
CA ILE A 31 -10.57 -11.45 -7.66
C ILE A 31 -10.06 -11.84 -9.06
N GLU A 32 -10.46 -11.11 -10.08
CA GLU A 32 -10.05 -11.37 -11.47
C GLU A 32 -8.54 -11.19 -11.68
N HIS A 33 -7.90 -10.31 -10.89
CA HIS A 33 -6.47 -10.05 -10.95
C HIS A 33 -5.65 -10.84 -9.90
N LEU A 34 -6.26 -11.80 -9.21
CA LEU A 34 -5.64 -12.55 -8.10
C LEU A 34 -4.26 -13.11 -8.43
N ASN A 35 -4.07 -13.70 -9.60
CA ASN A 35 -2.77 -14.25 -10.01
C ASN A 35 -1.69 -13.17 -10.18
N GLN A 36 -2.09 -11.96 -10.60
CA GLN A 36 -1.18 -10.84 -10.70
C GLN A 36 -0.78 -10.35 -9.30
N TYR A 37 -1.71 -10.28 -8.35
CA TYR A 37 -1.39 -9.93 -6.97
C TYR A 37 -0.43 -10.92 -6.33
N GLY A 38 -0.65 -12.23 -6.51
CA GLY A 38 0.26 -13.26 -6.01
C GLY A 38 1.68 -13.11 -6.57
N ALA A 39 1.80 -12.85 -7.87
CA ALA A 39 3.09 -12.61 -8.50
C ALA A 39 3.78 -11.33 -7.97
N ILE A 40 3.01 -10.24 -7.80
CA ILE A 40 3.49 -8.97 -7.24
C ILE A 40 3.94 -9.17 -5.79
N TYR A 41 3.14 -9.87 -4.98
CA TYR A 41 3.43 -10.17 -3.59
C TYR A 41 4.74 -10.95 -3.46
N ALA A 42 4.85 -12.09 -4.14
CA ALA A 42 6.06 -12.91 -4.12
C ALA A 42 7.31 -12.10 -4.50
N ALA A 43 7.22 -11.29 -5.57
CA ALA A 43 8.34 -10.48 -6.02
C ALA A 43 8.70 -9.33 -5.05
N ALA A 44 7.70 -8.70 -4.42
CA ALA A 44 7.92 -7.57 -3.51
C ALA A 44 8.52 -8.02 -2.17
N PHE A 45 8.10 -9.18 -1.65
CA PHE A 45 8.55 -9.69 -0.34
C PHE A 45 9.81 -10.58 -0.42
N SER A 46 10.23 -11.01 -1.61
CA SER A 46 11.50 -11.73 -1.79
C SER A 46 12.74 -10.84 -1.68
N GLY A 47 12.57 -9.50 -1.72
CA GLY A 47 13.63 -8.54 -1.54
C GLY A 47 13.73 -8.00 -0.11
N GLU A 48 14.77 -7.18 0.12
CA GLU A 48 14.90 -6.47 1.40
C GLU A 48 13.70 -5.54 1.68
N PRO A 49 13.29 -5.41 2.94
CA PRO A 49 13.86 -5.93 4.17
C PRO A 49 13.38 -7.33 4.56
N TRP A 50 12.43 -7.90 3.82
CA TRP A 50 11.75 -9.14 4.19
C TRP A 50 12.58 -10.36 3.88
N ASN A 51 13.11 -10.46 2.65
CA ASN A 51 13.88 -11.60 2.15
C ASN A 51 13.14 -12.94 2.31
N ASP A 52 11.81 -12.90 2.18
CA ASP A 52 10.95 -14.06 2.30
C ASP A 52 11.06 -14.93 1.04
N ASN A 53 10.87 -16.23 1.20
CA ASN A 53 10.94 -17.18 0.08
C ASN A 53 9.52 -17.60 -0.37
N TRP A 54 8.72 -16.60 -0.77
CA TRP A 54 7.37 -16.85 -1.27
C TRP A 54 7.39 -17.50 -2.67
N SER A 55 6.70 -18.63 -2.82
CA SER A 55 6.28 -19.07 -4.14
C SER A 55 5.12 -18.21 -4.63
N VAL A 56 4.97 -18.08 -5.95
CA VAL A 56 3.80 -17.36 -6.53
C VAL A 56 2.48 -18.07 -6.14
N GLU A 57 2.51 -19.40 -6.02
CA GLU A 57 1.36 -20.20 -5.63
C GLU A 57 0.92 -19.88 -4.19
N ASP A 58 1.85 -19.93 -3.22
CA ASP A 58 1.54 -19.62 -1.81
C ASP A 58 1.13 -18.16 -1.64
N ALA A 59 1.80 -17.25 -2.33
CA ALA A 59 1.44 -15.83 -2.33
C ALA A 59 0.02 -15.58 -2.90
N THR A 60 -0.36 -16.34 -3.94
CA THR A 60 -1.71 -16.27 -4.51
C THR A 60 -2.76 -16.79 -3.53
N ILE A 61 -2.45 -17.87 -2.81
CA ILE A 61 -3.32 -18.41 -1.75
C ILE A 61 -3.46 -17.36 -0.63
N HIS A 62 -2.37 -16.80 -0.15
CA HIS A 62 -2.36 -15.77 0.89
C HIS A 62 -3.26 -14.57 0.54
N VAL A 63 -3.09 -13.99 -0.65
CA VAL A 63 -3.93 -12.85 -1.08
C VAL A 63 -5.40 -13.25 -1.24
N ARG A 64 -5.68 -14.48 -1.71
CA ARG A 64 -7.05 -15.00 -1.79
C ARG A 64 -7.70 -15.06 -0.43
N GLU A 65 -7.04 -15.62 0.57
CA GLU A 65 -7.56 -15.74 1.93
C GLU A 65 -7.91 -14.37 2.53
N LEU A 66 -7.11 -13.35 2.27
CA LEU A 66 -7.42 -11.98 2.68
C LEU A 66 -8.62 -11.39 1.93
N LEU A 67 -8.76 -11.66 0.63
CA LEU A 67 -9.93 -11.23 -0.16
C LEU A 67 -11.22 -11.92 0.26
N GLU A 68 -11.13 -13.13 0.81
CA GLU A 68 -12.28 -13.88 1.33
C GLU A 68 -12.69 -13.46 2.76
N CYS A 69 -11.89 -12.63 3.44
CA CYS A 69 -12.29 -12.08 4.74
C CYS A 69 -13.53 -11.18 4.59
N GLN A 70 -14.54 -11.38 5.44
CA GLN A 70 -15.84 -10.69 5.36
C GLN A 70 -15.75 -9.16 5.39
N GLN A 71 -14.74 -8.61 6.02
CA GLN A 71 -14.58 -7.16 6.22
C GLN A 71 -13.32 -6.66 5.53
N HIS A 72 -12.92 -7.33 4.45
CA HIS A 72 -11.80 -6.84 3.67
C HIS A 72 -12.12 -5.53 2.95
N TYR A 73 -11.10 -4.76 2.74
CA TYR A 73 -11.07 -3.61 1.84
C TYR A 73 -9.73 -3.56 1.17
N GLY A 74 -9.72 -3.27 -0.12
CA GLY A 74 -8.48 -3.13 -0.85
C GLY A 74 -8.62 -2.32 -2.12
N LEU A 75 -7.49 -1.81 -2.58
CA LEU A 75 -7.35 -1.06 -3.82
C LEU A 75 -6.20 -1.65 -4.63
N GLU A 76 -6.35 -1.64 -5.94
CA GLU A 76 -5.27 -1.90 -6.89
C GLU A 76 -4.87 -0.63 -7.62
N CYS A 77 -3.63 -0.58 -8.05
CA CYS A 77 -3.12 0.44 -8.97
C CYS A 77 -2.80 -0.22 -10.30
N VAL A 78 -3.45 0.24 -11.36
CA VAL A 78 -3.21 -0.20 -12.74
C VAL A 78 -2.46 0.90 -13.49
N VAL A 79 -1.38 0.54 -14.16
CA VAL A 79 -0.56 1.42 -14.99
C VAL A 79 -0.53 0.84 -16.40
N ASP A 80 -1.01 1.59 -17.39
CA ASP A 80 -1.05 1.18 -18.80
C ASP A 80 -1.70 -0.20 -19.04
N GLY A 81 -2.70 -0.55 -18.20
CA GLY A 81 -3.44 -1.82 -18.30
C GLY A 81 -2.85 -2.99 -17.51
N GLU A 82 -1.73 -2.81 -16.83
CA GLU A 82 -1.11 -3.83 -15.96
C GLU A 82 -1.25 -3.47 -14.48
N VAL A 83 -1.50 -4.44 -13.62
CA VAL A 83 -1.51 -4.23 -12.17
C VAL A 83 -0.08 -3.92 -11.71
N ALA A 84 0.11 -2.73 -11.19
CA ALA A 84 1.40 -2.24 -10.70
C ALA A 84 1.60 -2.44 -9.19
N GLY A 85 0.52 -2.56 -8.44
CA GLY A 85 0.54 -2.77 -7.00
C GLY A 85 -0.84 -2.80 -6.39
N PHE A 86 -0.93 -3.15 -5.12
CA PHE A 86 -2.18 -3.17 -4.39
C PHE A 86 -1.97 -2.89 -2.89
N ILE A 87 -3.05 -2.51 -2.22
CA ILE A 87 -3.18 -2.45 -0.76
C ILE A 87 -4.40 -3.29 -0.36
N LEU A 88 -4.27 -4.08 0.69
CA LEU A 88 -5.33 -4.96 1.17
C LEU A 88 -5.27 -5.09 2.68
N GLY A 89 -6.43 -5.18 3.29
CA GLY A 89 -6.56 -5.40 4.72
C GLY A 89 -7.99 -5.66 5.13
N ASN A 90 -8.22 -5.72 6.42
CA ASN A 90 -9.56 -5.99 6.97
C ASN A 90 -9.86 -5.14 8.19
N SER A 91 -11.14 -4.88 8.39
CA SER A 91 -11.59 -4.11 9.54
C SER A 91 -12.17 -4.98 10.66
N MET A 92 -11.93 -4.53 11.90
CA MET A 92 -12.40 -5.21 13.10
C MET A 92 -13.08 -4.22 14.05
N LEU A 93 -14.17 -4.65 14.70
CA LEU A 93 -14.89 -3.85 15.67
C LEU A 93 -14.26 -3.97 17.05
N PHE A 94 -13.92 -2.84 17.65
CA PHE A 94 -13.50 -2.71 19.04
C PHE A 94 -14.52 -1.88 19.84
N HIS A 95 -14.39 -1.84 21.17
CA HIS A 95 -15.30 -1.08 22.05
C HIS A 95 -15.31 0.42 21.78
N TYR A 96 -14.26 0.97 21.15
CA TYR A 96 -14.11 2.39 20.81
C TYR A 96 -14.41 2.69 19.32
N GLY A 97 -14.75 1.70 18.53
CA GLY A 97 -15.08 1.85 17.12
C GLY A 97 -14.44 0.78 16.23
N ARG A 98 -14.66 0.90 14.93
CA ARG A 98 -14.06 -0.01 13.95
C ARG A 98 -12.69 0.48 13.53
N THR A 99 -11.70 -0.39 13.61
CA THR A 99 -10.34 -0.14 13.12
C THR A 99 -10.06 -0.95 11.85
N PHE A 100 -9.01 -0.60 11.15
CA PHE A 100 -8.55 -1.29 9.96
C PHE A 100 -7.08 -1.70 10.10
N GLU A 101 -6.81 -2.97 9.88
CA GLU A 101 -5.46 -3.51 9.75
C GLU A 101 -5.06 -3.53 8.29
N ILE A 102 -3.99 -2.81 7.95
CA ILE A 102 -3.35 -2.93 6.65
C ILE A 102 -2.49 -4.19 6.71
N ASN A 103 -2.94 -5.27 6.08
CA ASN A 103 -2.21 -6.52 6.03
C ASN A 103 -1.09 -6.44 5.00
N ASP A 104 -1.41 -6.00 3.77
CA ASP A 104 -0.47 -5.96 2.67
C ASP A 104 -0.50 -4.63 1.92
N LEU A 105 0.69 -4.16 1.56
CA LEU A 105 0.92 -3.07 0.60
C LEU A 105 2.11 -3.48 -0.27
N ALA A 106 1.81 -3.92 -1.48
CA ALA A 106 2.81 -4.45 -2.39
C ALA A 106 2.81 -3.67 -3.72
N VAL A 107 4.00 -3.39 -4.23
CA VAL A 107 4.23 -2.75 -5.53
C VAL A 107 5.25 -3.56 -6.30
N ALA A 108 4.93 -3.92 -7.53
CA ALA A 108 5.81 -4.68 -8.40
C ALA A 108 7.17 -3.98 -8.56
N PRO A 109 8.30 -4.70 -8.53
CA PRO A 109 9.64 -4.10 -8.49
C PRO A 109 9.88 -3.03 -9.56
N GLN A 110 9.41 -3.24 -10.78
CA GLN A 110 9.55 -2.28 -11.89
C GLN A 110 8.76 -0.97 -11.69
N TYR A 111 7.75 -0.97 -10.83
CA TYR A 111 6.91 0.19 -10.52
C TYR A 111 7.22 0.83 -9.17
N GLN A 112 8.19 0.29 -8.40
CA GLN A 112 8.60 0.85 -7.12
C GLN A 112 9.26 2.22 -7.27
N ARG A 113 9.29 2.99 -6.17
CA ARG A 113 9.91 4.33 -6.09
C ARG A 113 9.29 5.37 -7.03
N GLN A 114 8.07 5.12 -7.49
CA GLN A 114 7.30 6.01 -8.37
C GLN A 114 6.07 6.63 -7.67
N GLY A 115 5.94 6.43 -6.36
CA GLY A 115 4.87 7.01 -5.55
C GLY A 115 3.59 6.18 -5.47
N ILE A 116 3.51 5.01 -6.13
CA ILE A 116 2.30 4.16 -6.15
C ILE A 116 1.88 3.74 -4.75
N ALA A 117 2.80 3.26 -3.91
CA ALA A 117 2.48 2.89 -2.53
C ALA A 117 1.89 4.06 -1.72
N SER A 118 2.40 5.28 -1.93
CA SER A 118 1.86 6.47 -1.26
C SER A 118 0.45 6.80 -1.73
N GLN A 119 0.17 6.70 -3.02
CA GLN A 119 -1.16 6.97 -3.58
C GLN A 119 -2.19 5.92 -3.13
N LEU A 120 -1.83 4.63 -3.15
CA LEU A 120 -2.67 3.55 -2.63
C LEU A 120 -3.01 3.75 -1.15
N LEU A 121 -2.00 4.07 -0.34
CA LEU A 121 -2.17 4.31 1.09
C LEU A 121 -3.04 5.54 1.35
N GLU A 122 -2.80 6.65 0.67
CA GLU A 122 -3.57 7.89 0.80
C GLU A 122 -5.05 7.67 0.47
N GLN A 123 -5.33 7.02 -0.66
CA GLN A 123 -6.71 6.73 -1.08
C GLN A 123 -7.39 5.78 -0.09
N CYS A 124 -6.73 4.70 0.31
CA CYS A 124 -7.24 3.74 1.28
C CYS A 124 -7.62 4.42 2.61
N LEU A 125 -6.72 5.23 3.16
CA LEU A 125 -6.98 5.96 4.41
C LEU A 125 -8.15 6.96 4.25
N THR A 126 -8.26 7.62 3.12
CA THR A 126 -9.32 8.58 2.83
C THR A 126 -10.67 7.89 2.77
N ASP A 127 -10.78 6.83 1.99
CA ASP A 127 -12.02 6.08 1.78
C ASP A 127 -12.53 5.45 3.07
N LEU A 128 -11.63 4.82 3.84
CA LEU A 128 -11.99 4.14 5.07
C LEU A 128 -12.34 5.11 6.21
N LYS A 129 -11.71 6.28 6.28
CA LYS A 129 -12.15 7.36 7.20
C LYS A 129 -13.55 7.84 6.87
N ALA A 130 -13.87 8.00 5.60
CA ALA A 130 -15.23 8.36 5.16
C ALA A 130 -16.27 7.28 5.49
N GLN A 131 -15.85 6.01 5.60
CA GLN A 131 -16.68 4.88 6.03
C GLN A 131 -16.76 4.72 7.57
N GLY A 132 -16.13 5.62 8.35
CA GLY A 132 -16.20 5.61 9.80
C GLY A 132 -15.15 4.75 10.50
N ILE A 133 -14.07 4.37 9.83
CA ILE A 133 -12.92 3.74 10.47
C ILE A 133 -12.23 4.77 11.36
N VAL A 134 -12.08 4.43 12.65
CA VAL A 134 -11.57 5.33 13.70
C VAL A 134 -10.08 5.16 13.98
N GLY A 135 -9.47 4.06 13.51
CA GLY A 135 -8.04 3.78 13.71
C GLY A 135 -7.48 2.85 12.66
N PHE A 136 -6.19 2.99 12.40
CA PHE A 136 -5.43 2.17 11.45
C PHE A 136 -4.20 1.62 12.14
N HIS A 137 -3.84 0.38 11.83
CA HIS A 137 -2.62 -0.26 12.30
C HIS A 137 -2.04 -1.18 11.24
N LEU A 138 -0.79 -1.52 11.40
CA LEU A 138 -0.04 -2.39 10.50
C LEU A 138 1.20 -2.95 11.20
N ILE A 139 1.74 -4.01 10.63
CA ILE A 139 3.06 -4.53 10.99
C ILE A 139 4.02 -4.20 9.85
N THR A 140 5.19 -3.69 10.18
CA THR A 140 6.21 -3.34 9.19
C THR A 140 7.62 -3.57 9.73
N ALA A 141 8.62 -3.49 8.86
CA ALA A 141 10.02 -3.55 9.26
C ALA A 141 10.37 -2.46 10.27
N ARG A 142 11.28 -2.74 11.20
CA ARG A 142 11.69 -1.78 12.24
C ARG A 142 12.51 -0.63 11.70
N GLU A 143 13.19 -0.84 10.58
CA GLU A 143 14.15 0.09 9.99
C GLU A 143 13.98 0.18 8.48
N GLY A 144 14.63 1.16 7.86
CA GLY A 144 14.64 1.34 6.42
C GLY A 144 13.56 2.31 5.92
N VAL A 145 13.14 2.13 4.69
CA VAL A 145 12.25 3.08 3.99
C VAL A 145 10.78 2.91 4.34
N LEU A 146 10.38 1.73 4.83
CA LEU A 146 8.98 1.41 5.10
C LEU A 146 8.42 2.19 6.29
N PRO A 147 9.07 2.23 7.48
CA PRO A 147 8.61 3.08 8.58
C PRO A 147 8.46 4.55 8.17
N ALA A 148 9.45 5.09 7.45
CA ALA A 148 9.41 6.48 6.98
C ALA A 148 8.26 6.74 5.97
N LEU A 149 7.83 5.74 5.21
CA LEU A 149 6.62 5.84 4.39
C LEU A 149 5.40 6.06 5.28
N TYR A 150 5.17 5.18 6.24
CA TYR A 150 3.99 5.23 7.11
C TYR A 150 3.97 6.45 8.03
N GLU A 151 5.12 6.87 8.57
CA GLU A 151 5.24 8.08 9.40
C GLU A 151 4.78 9.34 8.68
N ARG A 152 5.00 9.47 7.37
CA ARG A 152 4.49 10.60 6.56
C ARG A 152 2.97 10.66 6.51
N PHE A 153 2.28 9.54 6.72
CA PHE A 153 0.83 9.45 6.82
C PHE A 153 0.31 9.50 8.26
N GLY A 154 1.19 9.79 9.22
CA GLY A 154 0.83 9.98 10.62
C GLY A 154 0.82 8.69 11.46
N PHE A 155 1.27 7.56 10.92
CA PHE A 155 1.49 6.37 11.72
C PHE A 155 2.64 6.60 12.70
N LYS A 156 2.52 5.99 13.87
CA LYS A 156 3.52 6.05 14.93
C LYS A 156 3.76 4.65 15.47
N LYS A 157 4.97 4.43 15.93
CA LYS A 157 5.31 3.20 16.64
C LYS A 157 4.44 3.09 17.89
N GLU A 158 3.77 1.95 18.05
CA GLU A 158 2.99 1.66 19.27
C GLU A 158 3.91 1.02 20.31
N GLU A 159 4.02 1.65 21.47
CA GLU A 159 4.93 1.20 22.53
C GLU A 159 4.24 0.35 23.60
N ARG A 160 2.89 0.36 23.64
CA ARG A 160 2.10 -0.38 24.64
C ARG A 160 1.85 -1.82 24.28
N VAL A 161 2.10 -2.20 23.03
CA VAL A 161 1.87 -3.56 22.52
C VAL A 161 3.10 -4.08 21.81
N MET A 162 3.25 -5.40 21.79
CA MET A 162 4.32 -6.06 21.04
C MET A 162 3.78 -7.28 20.30
N LEU A 163 4.36 -7.59 19.18
CA LEU A 163 4.14 -8.86 18.50
C LEU A 163 4.94 -9.95 19.23
N MET A 164 4.27 -11.05 19.61
CA MET A 164 4.90 -12.24 20.21
C MET A 164 4.67 -13.43 19.30
N GLY A 165 5.72 -14.17 19.03
CA GLY A 165 5.68 -15.40 18.22
C GLY A 165 6.06 -16.62 19.04
N LYS A 166 5.68 -17.82 18.55
CA LYS A 166 6.13 -19.12 19.01
C LYS A 166 6.34 -20.00 17.79
N GLU A 167 7.50 -20.62 17.69
CA GLU A 167 7.82 -21.67 16.71
C GLU A 167 7.47 -23.05 17.27
#